data_6fd52b6bc09ca11f6b72a7b9497ecc4a
#
_entry.id   6fd52b6bc09ca11f6b72a7b9497ecc4a
#
_cell.length_a   1.000
_cell.length_b   1.000
_cell.length_c   1.000
_cell.angle_alpha   90.00
_cell.angle_beta   90.00
_cell.angle_gamma   90.00
#
_symmetry.space_group_name_H-M   'P 1'
#
loop_
_entity.id
_entity.type
_entity.pdbx_description
1 polymer ?
#
loop_
_entity_poly.entity_id
_entity_poly.type
_entity_poly.pdbx_seq_one_letter_code
_entity_poly.pdbx_strand_id
1 'polypeptide(L)'
;MTSVAKAAYHARTRITDDRIGETFDFSHRTDLHGHIILAPVSAPAHIIESSSALWNEVERVERQNNGQTARYFDVAIPVELSHDDKKKLVAEYCQKNFVDQGMIADIAFHDLDGKNPHAHVMLTLKTIGPDGFGKKDRSWNDKKIMLQWRESWATMSNSYLEAAGSEVRIDHRSLRTQCADALTQAEEAFSAEEKAFWLAKAT
;
A
#
# COMPACT_ATOMS: atom_id res chain seq x y z
N MET A 1 -1.16 -12.55 -15.15
CA MET A 1 -2.40 -12.17 -14.43
C MET A 1 -2.67 -10.71 -14.76
N THR A 2 -3.85 -10.40 -15.28
CA THR A 2 -4.26 -9.03 -15.63
C THR A 2 -4.49 -8.20 -14.37
N SER A 3 -4.54 -6.86 -14.49
CA SER A 3 -4.90 -6.00 -13.35
C SER A 3 -6.34 -6.26 -12.89
N VAL A 4 -7.25 -6.61 -13.80
CA VAL A 4 -8.62 -7.02 -13.48
C VAL A 4 -8.67 -8.27 -12.60
N ALA A 5 -7.93 -9.32 -12.97
CA ALA A 5 -7.85 -10.55 -12.17
C ALA A 5 -7.27 -10.31 -10.77
N LYS A 6 -6.27 -9.42 -10.69
CA LYS A 6 -5.65 -9.05 -9.41
C LYS A 6 -6.61 -8.25 -8.53
N ALA A 7 -7.35 -7.31 -9.11
CA ALA A 7 -8.38 -6.53 -8.41
C ALA A 7 -9.50 -7.44 -7.87
N ALA A 8 -9.99 -8.36 -8.69
CA ALA A 8 -10.99 -9.34 -8.25
C ALA A 8 -10.50 -10.16 -7.04
N TYR A 9 -9.22 -10.57 -7.06
CA TYR A 9 -8.60 -11.31 -5.95
C TYR A 9 -8.48 -10.44 -4.69
N HIS A 10 -8.03 -9.20 -4.79
CA HIS A 10 -7.86 -8.31 -3.63
C HIS A 10 -9.21 -7.94 -3.01
N ALA A 11 -10.16 -7.50 -3.84
CA ALA A 11 -11.48 -7.07 -3.39
C ALA A 11 -12.44 -8.24 -3.08
N ARG A 12 -11.99 -9.50 -3.21
CA ARG A 12 -12.81 -10.71 -2.96
C ARG A 12 -14.16 -10.64 -3.68
N THR A 13 -14.13 -10.25 -4.94
CA THR A 13 -15.32 -10.04 -5.76
C THR A 13 -15.22 -10.77 -7.10
N ARG A 14 -16.33 -10.75 -7.83
CA ARG A 14 -16.40 -11.27 -9.19
C ARG A 14 -16.25 -10.12 -10.17
N ILE A 15 -15.25 -10.21 -11.06
CA ILE A 15 -15.02 -9.21 -12.12
C ILE A 15 -14.78 -9.94 -13.46
N THR A 16 -15.44 -9.46 -14.52
CA THR A 16 -15.14 -9.86 -15.88
C THR A 16 -14.12 -8.91 -16.48
N ASP A 17 -13.07 -9.48 -17.07
CA ASP A 17 -12.08 -8.73 -17.83
C ASP A 17 -12.61 -8.56 -19.26
N ASP A 18 -13.04 -7.34 -19.60
CA ASP A 18 -13.69 -7.02 -20.86
C ASP A 18 -12.77 -7.20 -22.09
N ARG A 19 -11.45 -7.12 -21.86
CA ARG A 19 -10.44 -7.23 -22.92
C ARG A 19 -10.28 -8.66 -23.42
N ILE A 20 -10.43 -9.64 -22.53
CA ILE A 20 -10.23 -11.06 -22.85
C ILE A 20 -11.51 -11.89 -22.70
N GLY A 21 -12.60 -11.31 -22.16
CA GLY A 21 -13.88 -11.97 -21.94
C GLY A 21 -13.85 -13.02 -20.81
N GLU A 22 -12.83 -13.00 -19.95
CA GLU A 22 -12.68 -13.97 -18.86
C GLU A 22 -13.20 -13.39 -17.55
N THR A 23 -13.89 -14.23 -16.76
CA THR A 23 -14.44 -13.83 -15.46
C THR A 23 -13.64 -14.46 -14.34
N PHE A 24 -13.18 -13.62 -13.40
CA PHE A 24 -12.48 -14.01 -12.18
C PHE A 24 -13.42 -13.85 -10.99
N ASP A 25 -13.62 -14.93 -10.23
CA ASP A 25 -14.55 -14.93 -9.10
C ASP A 25 -13.84 -15.40 -7.82
N PHE A 26 -13.71 -14.48 -6.88
CA PHE A 26 -13.16 -14.72 -5.54
C PHE A 26 -14.16 -14.36 -4.43
N SER A 27 -15.44 -14.19 -4.77
CA SER A 27 -16.49 -13.78 -3.83
C SER A 27 -16.78 -14.82 -2.73
N HIS A 28 -16.32 -16.06 -2.92
CA HIS A 28 -16.43 -17.13 -1.91
C HIS A 28 -15.48 -16.95 -0.71
N ARG A 29 -14.50 -16.04 -0.81
CA ARG A 29 -13.58 -15.73 0.28
C ARG A 29 -14.15 -14.68 1.21
N THR A 30 -14.02 -14.88 2.52
CA THR A 30 -14.68 -14.06 3.56
C THR A 30 -13.70 -13.25 4.41
N ASP A 31 -12.44 -13.18 4.00
CA ASP A 31 -11.35 -12.51 4.72
C ASP A 31 -11.20 -11.00 4.39
N LEU A 32 -12.16 -10.42 3.66
CA LEU A 32 -12.21 -8.99 3.35
C LEU A 32 -12.87 -8.20 4.49
N HIS A 33 -12.15 -7.26 5.08
CA HIS A 33 -12.61 -6.39 6.17
C HIS A 33 -12.94 -4.96 5.73
N GLY A 34 -12.83 -4.68 4.45
CA GLY A 34 -13.19 -3.39 3.84
C GLY A 34 -12.48 -3.18 2.51
N HIS A 35 -13.06 -2.31 1.71
CA HIS A 35 -12.55 -1.96 0.39
C HIS A 35 -12.87 -0.50 0.09
N ILE A 36 -11.88 0.25 -0.39
CA ILE A 36 -12.04 1.66 -0.78
C ILE A 36 -11.23 1.97 -2.03
N ILE A 37 -11.72 2.89 -2.83
CA ILE A 37 -10.98 3.49 -3.94
C ILE A 37 -10.77 4.97 -3.61
N LEU A 38 -9.50 5.40 -3.58
CA LEU A 38 -9.11 6.79 -3.41
C LEU A 38 -8.60 7.32 -4.76
N ALA A 39 -9.08 8.49 -5.14
CA ALA A 39 -8.74 9.10 -6.43
C ALA A 39 -8.62 10.62 -6.31
N PRO A 40 -7.85 11.27 -7.18
CA PRO A 40 -7.87 12.72 -7.33
C PRO A 40 -9.29 13.22 -7.58
N VAL A 41 -9.62 14.41 -7.04
CA VAL A 41 -10.95 15.03 -7.17
C VAL A 41 -11.38 15.20 -8.63
N SER A 42 -10.42 15.33 -9.54
CA SER A 42 -10.67 15.45 -10.97
C SER A 42 -11.02 14.15 -11.68
N ALA A 43 -10.91 13.00 -11.00
CA ALA A 43 -11.18 11.70 -11.62
C ALA A 43 -12.67 11.55 -11.98
N PRO A 44 -13.01 11.10 -13.21
CA PRO A 44 -14.39 10.87 -13.62
C PRO A 44 -15.05 9.80 -12.74
N ALA A 45 -16.25 10.10 -12.21
CA ALA A 45 -16.95 9.23 -11.25
C ALA A 45 -17.19 7.81 -11.81
N HIS A 46 -17.50 7.67 -13.10
CA HIS A 46 -17.75 6.37 -13.73
C HIS A 46 -16.52 5.45 -13.77
N ILE A 47 -15.30 6.01 -13.68
CA ILE A 47 -14.05 5.21 -13.65
C ILE A 47 -13.78 4.67 -12.25
N ILE A 48 -14.17 5.41 -11.22
CA ILE A 48 -13.84 5.10 -9.82
C ILE A 48 -15.01 4.51 -9.04
N GLU A 49 -16.12 4.21 -9.68
CA GLU A 49 -17.32 3.67 -9.02
C GLU A 49 -17.13 2.25 -8.48
N SER A 50 -16.18 1.49 -9.05
CA SER A 50 -15.86 0.13 -8.63
C SER A 50 -14.47 -0.31 -9.14
N SER A 51 -13.89 -1.33 -8.52
CA SER A 51 -12.66 -1.97 -9.04
C SER A 51 -12.87 -2.53 -10.45
N SER A 52 -14.08 -3.00 -10.77
CA SER A 52 -14.40 -3.47 -12.11
C SER A 52 -14.30 -2.36 -13.14
N ALA A 53 -14.94 -1.23 -12.90
CA ALA A 53 -14.90 -0.07 -13.80
C ALA A 53 -13.46 0.45 -13.94
N LEU A 54 -12.76 0.62 -12.80
CA LEU A 54 -11.40 1.15 -12.78
C LEU A 54 -10.43 0.30 -13.58
N TRP A 55 -10.36 -1.00 -13.28
CA TRP A 55 -9.32 -1.85 -13.87
C TRP A 55 -9.63 -2.29 -15.30
N ASN A 56 -10.89 -2.39 -15.69
CA ASN A 56 -11.26 -2.55 -17.10
C ASN A 56 -10.91 -1.29 -17.91
N GLU A 57 -11.12 -0.09 -17.36
CA GLU A 57 -10.71 1.14 -18.03
C GLU A 57 -9.18 1.25 -18.15
N VAL A 58 -8.42 0.87 -17.10
CA VAL A 58 -6.94 0.82 -17.14
C VAL A 58 -6.45 -0.14 -18.23
N GLU A 59 -7.02 -1.33 -18.34
CA GLU A 59 -6.67 -2.30 -19.41
C GLU A 59 -7.08 -1.79 -20.80
N ARG A 60 -8.23 -1.14 -20.93
CA ARG A 60 -8.73 -0.58 -22.20
C ARG A 60 -7.81 0.50 -22.76
N VAL A 61 -7.29 1.39 -21.89
CA VAL A 61 -6.41 2.49 -22.32
C VAL A 61 -4.94 2.09 -22.45
N GLU A 62 -4.57 0.85 -22.11
CA GLU A 62 -3.22 0.35 -22.34
C GLU A 62 -3.06 -0.13 -23.77
N ARG A 63 -2.16 0.55 -24.49
CA ARG A 63 -1.94 0.28 -25.92
C ARG A 63 -1.06 -0.94 -26.20
N GLN A 64 -0.22 -1.30 -25.23
CA GLN A 64 0.73 -2.41 -25.40
C GLN A 64 0.14 -3.69 -24.78
N ASN A 65 0.17 -4.79 -25.53
CA ASN A 65 -0.36 -6.08 -25.05
C ASN A 65 0.37 -6.62 -23.81
N ASN A 66 1.66 -6.27 -23.64
CA ASN A 66 2.49 -6.64 -22.50
C ASN A 66 2.81 -5.43 -21.61
N GLY A 67 2.07 -4.33 -21.74
CA GLY A 67 2.26 -3.12 -20.97
C GLY A 67 1.92 -3.38 -19.51
N GLN A 68 2.76 -2.87 -18.59
CA GLN A 68 2.43 -2.86 -17.17
C GLN A 68 1.22 -1.92 -16.96
N THR A 69 0.15 -2.44 -16.35
CA THR A 69 -1.12 -1.71 -16.13
C THR A 69 -1.26 -1.22 -14.71
N ALA A 70 -0.67 -1.93 -13.74
CA ALA A 70 -0.75 -1.58 -12.33
C ALA A 70 0.60 -1.73 -11.62
N ARG A 71 0.75 -1.04 -10.51
CA ARG A 71 1.66 -1.36 -9.42
C ARG A 71 0.84 -1.85 -8.24
N TYR A 72 1.32 -2.85 -7.54
CA TYR A 72 0.68 -3.32 -6.32
C TYR A 72 1.73 -3.67 -5.27
N PHE A 73 1.33 -3.53 -4.03
CA PHE A 73 2.12 -3.95 -2.86
C PHE A 73 1.18 -4.29 -1.71
N ASP A 74 1.69 -5.07 -0.80
CA ASP A 74 1.02 -5.41 0.44
C ASP A 74 1.68 -4.61 1.56
N VAL A 75 0.88 -4.04 2.43
CA VAL A 75 1.35 -3.31 3.59
C VAL A 75 0.88 -3.99 4.87
N ALA A 76 1.82 -4.42 5.71
CA ALA A 76 1.53 -4.92 7.03
C ALA A 76 1.10 -3.75 7.93
N ILE A 77 0.00 -3.93 8.66
CA ILE A 77 -0.56 -2.92 9.54
C ILE A 77 -0.27 -3.31 10.99
N PRO A 78 0.15 -2.39 11.87
CA PRO A 78 0.38 -2.70 13.28
C PRO A 78 -0.85 -3.32 13.95
N VAL A 79 -0.65 -4.43 14.64
CA VAL A 79 -1.73 -5.17 15.33
C VAL A 79 -2.28 -4.37 16.52
N GLU A 80 -1.47 -3.48 17.08
CA GLU A 80 -1.75 -2.66 18.25
C GLU A 80 -2.84 -1.59 18.00
N LEU A 81 -3.09 -1.27 16.74
CA LEU A 81 -4.06 -0.24 16.36
C LEU A 81 -5.49 -0.78 16.40
N SER A 82 -6.44 0.10 16.70
CA SER A 82 -7.85 -0.20 16.55
C SER A 82 -8.22 -0.50 15.09
N HIS A 83 -9.35 -1.17 14.88
CA HIS A 83 -9.83 -1.49 13.54
C HIS A 83 -9.99 -0.24 12.64
N ASP A 84 -10.51 0.83 13.22
CA ASP A 84 -10.72 2.10 12.50
C ASP A 84 -9.40 2.82 12.23
N ASP A 85 -8.47 2.84 13.19
CA ASP A 85 -7.15 3.44 13.00
C ASP A 85 -6.33 2.69 11.96
N LYS A 86 -6.43 1.37 11.88
CA LYS A 86 -5.82 0.56 10.82
C LYS A 86 -6.26 1.03 9.43
N LYS A 87 -7.57 1.22 9.23
CA LYS A 87 -8.12 1.69 7.96
C LYS A 87 -7.72 3.13 7.67
N LYS A 88 -7.80 4.00 8.67
CA LYS A 88 -7.47 5.41 8.56
C LYS A 88 -6.00 5.63 8.21
N LEU A 89 -5.09 4.94 8.90
CA LEU A 89 -3.66 4.99 8.62
C LEU A 89 -3.35 4.66 7.15
N VAL A 90 -3.89 3.55 6.64
CA VAL A 90 -3.64 3.14 5.25
C VAL A 90 -4.25 4.14 4.26
N ALA A 91 -5.46 4.61 4.52
CA ALA A 91 -6.12 5.60 3.66
C ALA A 91 -5.35 6.92 3.59
N GLU A 92 -4.93 7.46 4.74
CA GLU A 92 -4.14 8.70 4.80
C GLU A 92 -2.76 8.52 4.15
N TYR A 93 -2.13 7.36 4.35
CA TYR A 93 -0.87 7.04 3.70
C TYR A 93 -1.01 7.00 2.18
N CYS A 94 -2.04 6.33 1.67
CA CYS A 94 -2.28 6.25 0.24
C CYS A 94 -2.67 7.61 -0.35
N GLN A 95 -3.48 8.39 0.35
CA GLN A 95 -3.85 9.75 -0.07
C GLN A 95 -2.60 10.61 -0.27
N LYS A 96 -1.77 10.73 0.76
CA LYS A 96 -0.59 11.59 0.77
C LYS A 96 0.47 11.18 -0.26
N ASN A 97 0.75 9.88 -0.36
CA ASN A 97 1.91 9.40 -1.12
C ASN A 97 1.59 9.07 -2.57
N PHE A 98 0.32 8.80 -2.90
CA PHE A 98 -0.07 8.34 -4.23
C PHE A 98 -1.18 9.19 -4.86
N VAL A 99 -2.29 9.39 -4.15
CA VAL A 99 -3.44 10.08 -4.73
C VAL A 99 -3.15 11.56 -4.97
N ASP A 100 -2.50 12.23 -4.04
CA ASP A 100 -2.07 13.63 -4.18
C ASP A 100 -1.01 13.81 -5.28
N GLN A 101 -0.39 12.71 -5.73
CA GLN A 101 0.55 12.68 -6.85
C GLN A 101 -0.15 12.32 -8.19
N GLY A 102 -1.45 12.12 -8.19
CA GLY A 102 -2.26 11.86 -9.39
C GLY A 102 -2.54 10.39 -9.70
N MET A 103 -2.18 9.44 -8.81
CA MET A 103 -2.55 8.03 -8.93
C MET A 103 -3.96 7.79 -8.38
N ILE A 104 -4.58 6.70 -8.83
CA ILE A 104 -5.73 6.12 -8.12
C ILE A 104 -5.21 4.95 -7.29
N ALA A 105 -5.67 4.85 -6.04
CA ALA A 105 -5.37 3.74 -5.14
C ALA A 105 -6.65 2.93 -4.87
N ASP A 106 -6.60 1.65 -5.23
CA ASP A 106 -7.63 0.65 -4.93
C ASP A 106 -7.11 -0.22 -3.78
N ILE A 107 -7.76 -0.16 -2.62
CA ILE A 107 -7.27 -0.64 -1.33
C ILE A 107 -8.25 -1.67 -0.76
N ALA A 108 -7.76 -2.88 -0.51
CA ALA A 108 -8.52 -3.94 0.14
C ALA A 108 -7.87 -4.33 1.47
N PHE A 109 -8.66 -4.32 2.55
CA PHE A 109 -8.22 -4.61 3.91
C PHE A 109 -8.52 -6.07 4.27
N HIS A 110 -7.52 -6.78 4.76
CA HIS A 110 -7.61 -8.19 5.09
C HIS A 110 -7.12 -8.45 6.51
N ASP A 111 -7.72 -9.44 7.17
CA ASP A 111 -7.31 -9.96 8.48
C ASP A 111 -7.15 -8.89 9.58
N LEU A 112 -7.96 -7.83 9.55
CA LEU A 112 -7.80 -6.70 10.48
C LEU A 112 -7.97 -7.08 11.95
N ASP A 113 -8.74 -8.14 12.23
CA ASP A 113 -8.99 -8.67 13.59
C ASP A 113 -8.07 -9.85 13.92
N GLY A 114 -7.25 -10.29 12.96
CA GLY A 114 -6.38 -11.44 13.10
C GLY A 114 -4.95 -11.12 13.51
N LYS A 115 -4.07 -12.07 13.27
CA LYS A 115 -2.65 -11.97 13.63
C LYS A 115 -1.79 -11.28 12.55
N ASN A 116 -2.33 -11.10 11.35
CA ASN A 116 -1.61 -10.53 10.22
C ASN A 116 -2.47 -9.47 9.50
N PRO A 117 -2.87 -8.39 10.21
CA PRO A 117 -3.62 -7.32 9.56
C PRO A 117 -2.79 -6.68 8.44
N HIS A 118 -3.38 -6.62 7.26
CA HIS A 118 -2.70 -6.08 6.08
C HIS A 118 -3.67 -5.45 5.10
N ALA A 119 -3.13 -4.63 4.22
CA ALA A 119 -3.87 -4.10 3.09
C ALA A 119 -3.15 -4.41 1.78
N HIS A 120 -3.91 -4.87 0.80
CA HIS A 120 -3.48 -4.92 -0.59
C HIS A 120 -3.78 -3.58 -1.25
N VAL A 121 -2.77 -2.96 -1.80
CA VAL A 121 -2.88 -1.67 -2.49
C VAL A 121 -2.53 -1.84 -3.95
N MET A 122 -3.44 -1.49 -4.84
CA MET A 122 -3.20 -1.39 -6.28
C MET A 122 -3.20 0.07 -6.71
N LEU A 123 -2.19 0.47 -7.48
CA LEU A 123 -2.01 1.83 -7.95
C LEU A 123 -2.02 1.88 -9.48
N THR A 124 -2.64 2.90 -10.03
CA THR A 124 -2.55 3.20 -11.46
C THR A 124 -1.15 3.74 -11.82
N LEU A 125 -0.73 3.55 -13.07
CA LEU A 125 0.57 4.03 -13.59
C LEU A 125 0.43 5.26 -14.50
N LYS A 126 -0.82 5.64 -14.78
CA LYS A 126 -1.17 6.83 -15.54
C LYS A 126 -1.83 7.83 -14.61
N THR A 127 -1.51 9.10 -14.79
CA THR A 127 -2.26 10.17 -14.13
C THR A 127 -3.70 10.18 -14.62
N ILE A 128 -4.61 10.64 -13.77
CA ILE A 128 -6.03 10.81 -14.10
C ILE A 128 -6.40 12.27 -14.06
N GLY A 129 -7.19 12.69 -15.02
CA GLY A 129 -7.78 14.04 -15.09
C GLY A 129 -9.26 13.97 -15.45
N PRO A 130 -9.93 15.10 -15.66
CA PRO A 130 -11.37 15.15 -15.95
C PRO A 130 -11.76 14.41 -17.23
N ASP A 131 -10.83 14.27 -18.19
CA ASP A 131 -11.05 13.56 -19.45
C ASP A 131 -10.64 12.08 -19.40
N GLY A 132 -10.28 11.55 -18.21
CA GLY A 132 -9.82 10.18 -18.02
C GLY A 132 -8.29 10.04 -17.88
N PHE A 133 -7.76 8.87 -18.23
CA PHE A 133 -6.34 8.55 -18.06
C PHE A 133 -5.45 9.26 -19.09
N GLY A 134 -4.41 9.90 -18.58
CA GLY A 134 -3.32 10.50 -19.33
C GLY A 134 -2.21 9.52 -19.72
N LYS A 135 -0.98 10.01 -19.71
CA LYS A 135 0.23 9.22 -19.98
C LYS A 135 0.75 8.55 -18.69
N LYS A 136 1.51 7.45 -18.84
CA LYS A 136 2.27 6.87 -17.73
C LYS A 136 3.29 7.88 -17.21
N ASP A 137 3.30 8.07 -15.89
CA ASP A 137 4.34 8.86 -15.25
C ASP A 137 5.49 7.93 -14.84
N ARG A 138 6.60 8.03 -15.55
CA ARG A 138 7.78 7.20 -15.32
C ARG A 138 8.61 7.65 -14.13
N SER A 139 8.40 8.87 -13.62
CA SER A 139 9.09 9.38 -12.43
C SER A 139 8.76 8.54 -11.20
N TRP A 140 7.56 7.96 -11.16
CA TRP A 140 7.12 7.05 -10.08
C TRP A 140 7.93 5.74 -9.99
N ASN A 141 8.84 5.47 -10.95
CA ASN A 141 9.75 4.33 -10.90
C ASN A 141 11.11 4.67 -10.28
N ASP A 142 11.33 5.91 -9.83
CA ASP A 142 12.59 6.29 -9.19
C ASP A 142 12.76 5.56 -7.85
N LYS A 143 13.95 4.98 -7.65
CA LYS A 143 14.30 4.29 -6.40
C LYS A 143 14.23 5.21 -5.18
N LYS A 144 14.49 6.50 -5.34
CA LYS A 144 14.39 7.49 -4.26
C LYS A 144 12.95 7.62 -3.77
N ILE A 145 11.98 7.65 -4.69
CA ILE A 145 10.56 7.72 -4.35
C ILE A 145 10.13 6.48 -3.56
N MET A 146 10.59 5.29 -3.94
CA MET A 146 10.28 4.07 -3.19
C MET A 146 10.85 4.10 -1.76
N LEU A 147 12.04 4.66 -1.55
CA LEU A 147 12.61 4.84 -0.22
C LEU A 147 11.79 5.85 0.60
N GLN A 148 11.36 6.95 0.00
CA GLN A 148 10.47 7.94 0.63
C GLN A 148 9.12 7.34 1.03
N TRP A 149 8.53 6.47 0.20
CA TRP A 149 7.29 5.77 0.55
C TRP A 149 7.46 4.86 1.77
N ARG A 150 8.58 4.13 1.85
CA ARG A 150 8.88 3.27 3.02
C ARG A 150 9.08 4.09 4.29
N GLU A 151 9.82 5.19 4.20
CA GLU A 151 10.04 6.12 5.31
C GLU A 151 8.72 6.77 5.75
N SER A 152 7.91 7.24 4.81
CA SER A 152 6.59 7.81 5.07
C SER A 152 5.68 6.81 5.79
N TRP A 153 5.67 5.53 5.36
CA TRP A 153 4.91 4.48 6.03
C TRP A 153 5.34 4.31 7.50
N ALA A 154 6.64 4.18 7.75
CA ALA A 154 7.15 4.03 9.11
C ALA A 154 6.82 5.25 9.99
N THR A 155 7.01 6.45 9.45
CA THR A 155 6.72 7.70 10.18
C THR A 155 5.24 7.80 10.54
N MET A 156 4.35 7.56 9.59
CA MET A 156 2.90 7.62 9.84
C MET A 156 2.44 6.52 10.81
N SER A 157 2.91 5.28 10.61
CA SER A 157 2.61 4.17 11.52
C SER A 157 3.06 4.47 12.95
N ASN A 158 4.25 5.04 13.12
CA ASN A 158 4.79 5.40 14.44
C ASN A 158 3.97 6.49 15.11
N SER A 159 3.45 7.46 14.36
CA SER A 159 2.55 8.49 14.91
C SER A 159 1.24 7.88 15.42
N TYR A 160 0.67 6.93 14.68
CA TYR A 160 -0.54 6.21 15.09
C TYR A 160 -0.29 5.30 16.31
N LEU A 161 0.86 4.60 16.34
CA LEU A 161 1.26 3.76 17.47
C LEU A 161 1.45 4.60 18.73
N GLU A 162 2.07 5.77 18.63
CA GLU A 162 2.23 6.71 19.74
C GLU A 162 0.89 7.21 20.26
N ALA A 163 -0.01 7.61 19.35
CA ALA A 163 -1.36 8.05 19.72
C ALA A 163 -2.18 6.94 20.40
N ALA A 164 -1.92 5.66 20.05
CA ALA A 164 -2.50 4.49 20.68
C ALA A 164 -1.83 4.09 22.01
N GLY A 165 -0.79 4.83 22.46
CA GLY A 165 -0.03 4.51 23.68
C GLY A 165 0.88 3.29 23.56
N SER A 166 1.20 2.84 22.36
CA SER A 166 2.11 1.71 22.13
C SER A 166 3.57 2.15 22.14
N GLU A 167 4.44 1.33 22.71
CA GLU A 167 5.90 1.51 22.66
C GLU A 167 6.53 0.93 21.39
N VAL A 168 5.80 0.13 20.63
CA VAL A 168 6.26 -0.47 19.37
C VAL A 168 6.57 0.60 18.36
N ARG A 169 7.67 0.43 17.61
CA ARG A 169 8.06 1.35 16.52
C ARG A 169 8.51 0.55 15.30
N ILE A 170 8.17 1.05 14.14
CA ILE A 170 8.55 0.51 12.84
C ILE A 170 9.76 1.28 12.33
N ASP A 171 10.77 0.58 11.83
CA ASP A 171 11.92 1.14 11.13
C ASP A 171 11.89 0.70 9.67
N HIS A 172 11.91 1.66 8.75
CA HIS A 172 11.87 1.43 7.30
C HIS A 172 13.21 0.96 6.71
N ARG A 173 14.29 1.09 7.46
CA ARG A 173 15.62 0.74 7.01
C ARG A 173 15.80 -0.78 6.91
N SER A 174 16.77 -1.23 6.14
CA SER A 174 17.07 -2.66 6.07
C SER A 174 17.54 -3.20 7.43
N LEU A 175 17.27 -4.48 7.72
CA LEU A 175 17.78 -5.13 8.94
C LEU A 175 19.31 -4.98 9.07
N ARG A 176 20.04 -5.06 7.94
CA ARG A 176 21.48 -4.83 7.93
C ARG A 176 21.87 -3.44 8.42
N THR A 177 21.12 -2.41 8.01
CA THR A 177 21.36 -1.03 8.43
C THR A 177 21.00 -0.84 9.90
N GLN A 178 19.90 -1.41 10.35
CA GLN A 178 19.49 -1.36 11.75
C GLN A 178 20.51 -2.07 12.66
N CYS A 179 21.01 -3.24 12.25
CA CYS A 179 22.04 -3.97 12.96
C CYS A 179 23.35 -3.16 13.05
N ALA A 180 23.82 -2.59 11.94
CA ALA A 180 25.04 -1.77 11.93
C ALA A 180 24.92 -0.55 12.87
N ASP A 181 23.76 0.10 12.86
CA ASP A 181 23.44 1.24 13.74
C ASP A 181 23.45 0.82 15.22
N ALA A 182 22.80 -0.31 15.53
CA ALA A 182 22.76 -0.85 16.89
C ALA A 182 24.16 -1.22 17.41
N LEU A 183 25.03 -1.76 16.56
CA LEU A 183 26.43 -2.02 16.92
C LEU A 183 27.20 -0.74 17.22
N THR A 184 27.02 0.31 16.40
CA THR A 184 27.62 1.61 16.63
C THR A 184 27.16 2.20 17.96
N GLN A 185 25.85 2.16 18.24
CA GLN A 185 25.30 2.62 19.53
C GLN A 185 25.84 1.81 20.71
N ALA A 186 26.06 0.50 20.53
CA ALA A 186 26.66 -0.34 21.57
C ALA A 186 28.13 0.03 21.85
N GLU A 187 28.86 0.48 20.84
CA GLU A 187 30.25 0.96 21.00
C GLU A 187 30.32 2.31 21.72
N GLU A 188 29.35 3.19 21.48
CA GLU A 188 29.24 4.52 22.06
C GLU A 188 28.55 4.55 23.43
N ALA A 189 27.99 3.42 23.89
CA ALA A 189 27.23 3.32 25.13
C ALA A 189 28.05 3.64 26.38
N PHE A 190 27.47 4.48 27.25
CA PHE A 190 28.13 4.93 28.48
C PHE A 190 28.01 3.92 29.65
N SER A 191 27.09 2.97 29.58
CA SER A 191 26.87 1.95 30.59
C SER A 191 26.86 0.53 30.03
N ALA A 192 27.14 -0.45 30.90
CA ALA A 192 27.08 -1.87 30.53
C ALA A 192 25.64 -2.30 30.17
N GLU A 193 24.64 -1.72 30.80
CA GLU A 193 23.23 -2.00 30.57
C GLU A 193 22.78 -1.46 29.19
N GLU A 194 23.17 -0.24 28.88
CA GLU A 194 22.90 0.38 27.57
C GLU A 194 23.59 -0.39 26.45
N LYS A 195 24.84 -0.78 26.64
CA LYS A 195 25.57 -1.63 25.70
C LYS A 195 24.87 -2.95 25.46
N ALA A 196 24.42 -3.64 26.50
CA ALA A 196 23.69 -4.90 26.39
C ALA A 196 22.36 -4.75 25.64
N PHE A 197 21.63 -3.65 25.88
CA PHE A 197 20.40 -3.32 25.14
C PHE A 197 20.65 -3.18 23.63
N TRP A 198 21.66 -2.43 23.24
CA TRP A 198 21.96 -2.24 21.83
C TRP A 198 22.50 -3.51 21.14
N LEU A 199 23.31 -4.32 21.84
CA LEU A 199 23.75 -5.62 21.33
C LEU A 199 22.60 -6.58 21.11
N ALA A 200 21.59 -6.58 21.98
CA ALA A 200 20.40 -7.40 21.80
C ALA A 200 19.56 -6.97 20.59
N LYS A 201 19.58 -5.69 20.24
CA LYS A 201 18.94 -5.19 19.00
C LYS A 201 19.70 -5.47 17.72
N ALA A 202 20.99 -5.80 17.80
CA ALA A 202 21.83 -6.12 16.67
C ALA A 202 21.76 -7.61 16.23
N THR A 203 21.08 -8.46 17.02
CA THR A 203 20.86 -9.87 16.75
C THR A 203 19.49 -10.12 16.13
#